data_382d39d7342d83f4002c17ee7a478a0d
#
_entry.id   382d39d7342d83f4002c17ee7a478a0d
#
_cell.length_a   1.000
_cell.length_b   1.000
_cell.length_c   1.000
_cell.angle_alpha   90.00
_cell.angle_beta   90.00
_cell.angle_gamma   90.00
#
_symmetry.space_group_name_H-M   'P 1'
#
loop_
_entity.id
_entity.type
_entity.pdbx_description
1 polymer ?
#
loop_
_entity_poly.entity_id
_entity_poly.type
_entity_poly.pdbx_seq_one_letter_code
_entity_poly.pdbx_strand_id
1 'polypeptide(L)'
;SLKLTILNHTGRIWTMVAGGGASVVYADTIADLGYGNDLANYGEYSGAPSTEHTYEYAKTLISLMTRTKDPNGKIFLVGGGIANFTDVAATFTGLIKAIVNFQEDLKAHHVKIWVRRAGPNFQEGLAKMRACSDETGLDIRIYGPETHITAIVPLALGLANITDFPEFDDDRHSERPSKRGKTSTTTDGNDDDDNRKPKAVELKPLVADHEANHQIEN
;
A
#
# COMPACT_ATOMS: atom_id res chain seq x y z
N SER A 1 2.40 11.42 11.34
CA SER A 1 2.62 12.49 10.35
C SER A 1 1.58 12.37 9.25
N LEU A 2 0.99 13.49 8.84
CA LEU A 2 0.10 13.61 7.70
C LEU A 2 0.68 14.70 6.81
N LYS A 3 1.08 14.34 5.59
CA LYS A 3 1.66 15.26 4.61
C LYS A 3 0.92 15.13 3.29
N LEU A 4 0.66 16.25 2.65
CA LEU A 4 0.03 16.31 1.34
C LEU A 4 0.62 17.48 0.55
N THR A 5 1.14 17.18 -0.62
CA THR A 5 1.60 18.16 -1.60
C THR A 5 0.90 17.91 -2.92
N ILE A 6 0.27 18.91 -3.48
CA ILE A 6 -0.32 18.82 -4.82
C ILE A 6 0.77 19.15 -5.85
N LEU A 7 1.00 18.19 -6.74
CA LEU A 7 1.98 18.29 -7.82
C LEU A 7 1.33 18.78 -9.13
N ASN A 8 0.16 18.22 -9.45
CA ASN A 8 -0.61 18.58 -10.62
C ASN A 8 -2.12 18.57 -10.31
N HIS A 9 -2.75 19.72 -10.30
CA HIS A 9 -4.19 19.87 -10.00
C HIS A 9 -5.10 19.14 -10.99
N THR A 10 -4.65 18.92 -12.21
CA THR A 10 -5.38 18.21 -13.26
C THR A 10 -4.93 16.75 -13.40
N GLY A 11 -3.96 16.32 -12.60
CA GLY A 11 -3.47 14.95 -12.61
C GLY A 11 -4.57 13.95 -12.30
N ARG A 12 -4.54 12.81 -12.99
CA ARG A 12 -5.55 11.77 -12.83
C ARG A 12 -5.16 10.65 -11.85
N ILE A 13 -3.88 10.59 -11.43
CA ILE A 13 -3.38 9.57 -10.50
C ILE A 13 -3.20 10.19 -9.12
N TRP A 14 -4.01 9.75 -8.18
CA TRP A 14 -4.01 10.20 -6.80
C TRP A 14 -3.51 9.11 -5.88
N THR A 15 -2.72 9.47 -4.86
CA THR A 15 -2.10 8.52 -3.95
C THR A 15 -2.41 8.82 -2.50
N MET A 16 -2.69 7.77 -1.74
CA MET A 16 -2.77 7.78 -0.28
C MET A 16 -1.91 6.63 0.24
N VAL A 17 -0.67 6.92 0.59
CA VAL A 17 0.33 5.89 0.90
C VAL A 17 0.77 5.97 2.35
N ALA A 18 0.80 4.82 3.01
CA ALA A 18 1.25 4.70 4.38
C ALA A 18 2.78 4.57 4.45
N GLY A 19 3.40 5.56 5.07
CA GLY A 19 4.85 5.66 5.29
C GLY A 19 5.59 6.40 4.19
N GLY A 20 6.54 7.26 4.60
CA GLY A 20 7.29 8.14 3.68
C GLY A 20 8.11 7.38 2.65
N GLY A 21 8.79 6.29 3.04
CA GLY A 21 9.55 5.46 2.12
C GLY A 21 8.69 4.82 1.04
N ALA A 22 7.52 4.28 1.43
CA ALA A 22 6.57 3.72 0.49
C ALA A 22 6.01 4.79 -0.46
N SER A 23 5.72 5.99 0.05
CA SER A 23 5.21 7.10 -0.76
C SER A 23 6.17 7.51 -1.87
N VAL A 24 7.47 7.57 -1.57
CA VAL A 24 8.52 7.83 -2.57
C VAL A 24 8.52 6.72 -3.63
N VAL A 25 8.54 5.46 -3.20
CA VAL A 25 8.58 4.31 -4.14
C VAL A 25 7.36 4.29 -5.06
N TYR A 26 6.16 4.61 -4.56
CA TYR A 26 4.98 4.72 -5.42
C TYR A 26 5.10 5.85 -6.43
N ALA A 27 5.54 7.04 -6.00
CA ALA A 27 5.71 8.20 -6.89
C ALA A 27 6.77 7.92 -7.96
N ASP A 28 7.91 7.34 -7.59
CA ASP A 28 8.98 6.97 -8.52
C ASP A 28 8.51 5.90 -9.51
N THR A 29 7.78 4.88 -9.05
CA THR A 29 7.22 3.85 -9.93
C THR A 29 6.25 4.44 -10.96
N ILE A 30 5.40 5.39 -10.57
CA ILE A 30 4.49 6.09 -11.49
C ILE A 30 5.28 6.89 -12.52
N ALA A 31 6.32 7.60 -12.09
CA ALA A 31 7.19 8.40 -12.96
C ALA A 31 8.00 7.52 -13.92
N ASP A 32 8.61 6.44 -13.45
CA ASP A 32 9.40 5.49 -14.25
C ASP A 32 8.56 4.79 -15.32
N LEU A 33 7.28 4.57 -15.06
CA LEU A 33 6.33 4.04 -16.04
C LEU A 33 5.85 5.10 -17.06
N GLY A 34 6.33 6.35 -16.97
CA GLY A 34 6.02 7.42 -17.91
C GLY A 34 4.81 8.27 -17.55
N TYR A 35 4.24 8.09 -16.35
CA TYR A 35 3.01 8.79 -15.90
C TYR A 35 3.29 9.89 -14.86
N GLY A 36 4.52 10.37 -14.74
CA GLY A 36 4.87 11.41 -13.78
C GLY A 36 4.06 12.70 -13.94
N ASN A 37 3.70 13.07 -15.16
CA ASN A 37 2.86 14.24 -15.43
C ASN A 37 1.39 14.06 -15.01
N ASP A 38 0.93 12.81 -14.89
CA ASP A 38 -0.43 12.47 -14.44
C ASP A 38 -0.53 12.32 -12.91
N LEU A 39 0.61 12.31 -12.21
CA LEU A 39 0.65 12.23 -10.75
C LEU A 39 0.15 13.53 -10.13
N ALA A 40 -0.99 13.47 -9.47
CA ALA A 40 -1.67 14.63 -8.92
C ALA A 40 -1.09 15.11 -7.60
N ASN A 41 -0.65 14.18 -6.76
CA ASN A 41 -0.16 14.49 -5.43
C ASN A 41 0.99 13.59 -4.99
N TYR A 42 1.77 14.11 -4.05
CA TYR A 42 2.64 13.34 -3.18
C TYR A 42 2.18 13.53 -1.75
N GLY A 43 2.14 12.45 -0.99
CA GLY A 43 1.74 12.55 0.40
C GLY A 43 1.90 11.24 1.15
N GLU A 44 1.93 11.34 2.47
CA GLU A 44 2.05 10.20 3.34
C GLU A 44 1.17 10.33 4.58
N TYR A 45 0.72 9.21 5.10
CA TYR A 45 0.28 9.11 6.47
C TYR A 45 1.12 8.09 7.22
N SER A 46 1.53 8.41 8.44
CA SER A 46 2.44 7.58 9.22
C SER A 46 2.26 7.80 10.72
N GLY A 47 2.86 6.92 11.54
CA GLY A 47 2.84 7.06 13.00
C GLY A 47 1.51 6.70 13.62
N ALA A 48 0.85 5.66 13.14
CA ALA A 48 -0.42 5.13 13.65
C ALA A 48 -1.48 6.24 13.83
N PRO A 49 -1.93 6.90 12.74
CA PRO A 49 -2.97 7.91 12.84
C PRO A 49 -4.27 7.29 13.33
N SER A 50 -5.06 8.07 14.08
CA SER A 50 -6.39 7.64 14.50
C SER A 50 -7.34 7.50 13.31
N THR A 51 -8.45 6.80 13.51
CA THR A 51 -9.55 6.72 12.53
C THR A 51 -10.00 8.10 12.06
N GLU A 52 -10.13 9.07 12.98
CA GLU A 52 -10.56 10.43 12.64
C GLU A 52 -9.51 11.18 11.81
N HIS A 53 -8.23 11.09 12.18
CA HIS A 53 -7.15 11.68 11.38
C HIS A 53 -7.09 11.11 9.98
N THR A 54 -7.29 9.80 9.84
CA THR A 54 -7.31 9.13 8.54
C THR A 54 -8.52 9.56 7.72
N TYR A 55 -9.68 9.71 8.36
CA TYR A 55 -10.89 10.22 7.72
C TYR A 55 -10.69 11.63 7.16
N GLU A 56 -10.21 12.58 7.96
CA GLU A 56 -9.99 13.96 7.52
C GLU A 56 -8.94 14.07 6.40
N TYR A 57 -7.90 13.24 6.45
CA TYR A 57 -6.91 13.17 5.38
C TYR A 57 -7.50 12.62 4.07
N ALA A 58 -8.23 11.51 4.14
CA ALA A 58 -8.89 10.90 2.98
C ALA A 58 -9.96 11.83 2.39
N LYS A 59 -10.77 12.47 3.24
CA LYS A 59 -11.76 13.46 2.85
C LYS A 59 -11.14 14.63 2.08
N THR A 60 -10.00 15.15 2.57
CA THR A 60 -9.26 16.21 1.88
C THR A 60 -8.79 15.77 0.51
N LEU A 61 -8.17 14.59 0.41
CA LEU A 61 -7.71 14.02 -0.86
C LEU A 61 -8.86 13.83 -1.85
N ILE A 62 -9.94 13.18 -1.43
CA ILE A 62 -11.09 12.91 -2.30
C ILE A 62 -11.76 14.21 -2.74
N SER A 63 -11.92 15.18 -1.83
CA SER A 63 -12.45 16.50 -2.17
C SER A 63 -11.61 17.24 -3.22
N LEU A 64 -10.29 17.13 -3.16
CA LEU A 64 -9.39 17.72 -4.16
C LEU A 64 -9.46 16.94 -5.49
N MET A 65 -9.46 15.63 -5.44
CA MET A 65 -9.53 14.73 -6.59
C MET A 65 -10.81 14.95 -7.40
N THR A 66 -11.93 15.21 -6.75
CA THR A 66 -13.25 15.35 -7.39
C THR A 66 -13.60 16.78 -7.80
N ARG A 67 -12.66 17.74 -7.70
CA ARG A 67 -12.87 19.13 -8.18
C ARG A 67 -12.93 19.25 -9.70
N THR A 68 -12.18 18.42 -10.41
CA THR A 68 -12.08 18.45 -11.87
C THR A 68 -12.37 17.07 -12.42
N LYS A 69 -13.08 17.01 -13.53
CA LYS A 69 -13.32 15.74 -14.25
C LYS A 69 -12.18 15.47 -15.23
N ASP A 70 -11.91 14.20 -15.45
CA ASP A 70 -11.03 13.71 -16.51
C ASP A 70 -11.82 12.76 -17.41
N PRO A 71 -11.76 12.89 -18.75
CA PRO A 71 -12.53 12.04 -19.66
C PRO A 71 -12.17 10.55 -19.56
N ASN A 72 -10.94 10.24 -19.11
CA ASN A 72 -10.47 8.86 -18.92
C ASN A 72 -10.72 8.33 -17.50
N GLY A 73 -11.40 9.11 -16.65
CA GLY A 73 -11.59 8.81 -15.25
C GLY A 73 -10.30 9.02 -14.44
N LYS A 74 -10.37 8.75 -13.15
CA LYS A 74 -9.25 8.94 -12.23
C LYS A 74 -8.88 7.63 -11.53
N ILE A 75 -7.66 7.57 -11.05
CA ILE A 75 -7.09 6.44 -10.32
C ILE A 75 -6.77 6.90 -8.91
N PHE A 76 -7.23 6.16 -7.92
CA PHE A 76 -6.88 6.37 -6.53
C PHE A 76 -6.10 5.17 -5.99
N LEU A 77 -4.81 5.35 -5.76
CA LEU A 77 -3.90 4.33 -5.24
C LEU A 77 -3.81 4.45 -3.71
N VAL A 78 -4.31 3.46 -3.01
CA VAL A 78 -4.22 3.33 -1.55
C VAL A 78 -3.18 2.26 -1.23
N GLY A 79 -1.99 2.68 -0.85
CA GLY A 79 -0.86 1.78 -0.72
C GLY A 79 -0.12 1.90 0.60
N GLY A 80 0.96 1.16 0.67
CA GLY A 80 1.89 1.18 1.79
C GLY A 80 2.69 -0.11 1.89
N GLY A 81 3.81 -0.03 2.62
CA GLY A 81 4.60 -1.19 2.99
C GLY A 81 3.90 -2.06 4.03
N ILE A 82 4.66 -2.95 4.66
CA ILE A 82 4.21 -3.69 5.84
C ILE A 82 4.25 -2.73 7.04
N ALA A 83 3.10 -2.51 7.66
CA ALA A 83 3.04 -1.75 8.90
C ALA A 83 3.52 -2.63 10.07
N ASN A 84 4.36 -2.07 10.95
CA ASN A 84 4.82 -2.80 12.13
C ASN A 84 3.83 -2.67 13.30
N PHE A 85 3.23 -1.49 13.48
CA PHE A 85 2.36 -1.17 14.61
C PHE A 85 1.14 -0.31 14.26
N THR A 86 0.98 0.09 13.00
CA THR A 86 -0.24 0.79 12.56
C THR A 86 -1.36 -0.23 12.35
N ASP A 87 -2.46 -0.05 13.04
CA ASP A 87 -3.66 -0.86 12.84
C ASP A 87 -4.31 -0.53 11.49
N VAL A 88 -4.26 -1.49 10.58
CA VAL A 88 -4.80 -1.32 9.22
C VAL A 88 -6.32 -1.21 9.23
N ALA A 89 -7.00 -2.01 10.07
CA ALA A 89 -8.46 -1.97 10.18
C ALA A 89 -8.96 -0.63 10.70
N ALA A 90 -8.30 -0.04 11.69
CA ALA A 90 -8.65 1.28 12.22
C ALA A 90 -8.44 2.40 11.19
N THR A 91 -7.31 2.38 10.46
CA THR A 91 -7.06 3.37 9.40
C THR A 91 -8.04 3.22 8.24
N PHE A 92 -8.37 1.99 7.86
CA PHE A 92 -9.35 1.74 6.79
C PHE A 92 -10.77 2.13 7.20
N THR A 93 -11.12 2.02 8.47
CA THR A 93 -12.42 2.54 8.96
C THR A 93 -12.57 4.04 8.66
N GLY A 94 -11.52 4.83 8.86
CA GLY A 94 -11.53 6.25 8.51
C GLY A 94 -11.60 6.51 7.00
N LEU A 95 -10.81 5.77 6.21
CA LEU A 95 -10.83 5.87 4.76
C LEU A 95 -12.20 5.47 4.17
N ILE A 96 -12.78 4.38 4.62
CA ILE A 96 -14.10 3.90 4.18
C ILE A 96 -15.18 4.95 4.48
N LYS A 97 -15.17 5.55 5.66
CA LYS A 97 -16.08 6.64 6.00
C LYS A 97 -15.99 7.79 4.99
N ALA A 98 -14.79 8.15 4.55
CA ALA A 98 -14.61 9.17 3.53
C ALA A 98 -15.11 8.71 2.16
N ILE A 99 -14.81 7.49 1.74
CA ILE A 99 -15.29 6.91 0.47
C ILE A 99 -16.82 6.90 0.43
N VAL A 100 -17.49 6.45 1.48
CA VAL A 100 -18.95 6.42 1.56
C VAL A 100 -19.53 7.83 1.48
N ASN A 101 -18.95 8.81 2.18
CA ASN A 101 -19.43 10.19 2.14
C ASN A 101 -19.31 10.85 0.76
N PHE A 102 -18.35 10.43 -0.05
CA PHE A 102 -18.08 10.94 -1.38
C PHE A 102 -18.41 9.97 -2.51
N GLN A 103 -19.17 8.91 -2.23
CA GLN A 103 -19.41 7.84 -3.20
C GLN A 103 -20.02 8.33 -4.52
N GLU A 104 -20.93 9.30 -4.48
CA GLU A 104 -21.55 9.85 -5.68
C GLU A 104 -20.57 10.70 -6.50
N ASP A 105 -19.72 11.49 -5.85
CA ASP A 105 -18.67 12.24 -6.51
C ASP A 105 -17.61 11.31 -7.14
N LEU A 106 -17.22 10.25 -6.43
CA LEU A 106 -16.30 9.23 -6.93
C LEU A 106 -16.86 8.53 -8.18
N LYS A 107 -18.14 8.16 -8.18
CA LYS A 107 -18.82 7.60 -9.34
C LYS A 107 -18.90 8.58 -10.50
N ALA A 108 -19.29 9.83 -10.23
CA ALA A 108 -19.43 10.88 -11.25
C ALA A 108 -18.11 11.24 -11.93
N HIS A 109 -16.98 10.98 -11.27
CA HIS A 109 -15.61 11.20 -11.77
C HIS A 109 -14.96 9.91 -12.29
N HIS A 110 -15.68 8.79 -12.35
CA HIS A 110 -15.20 7.49 -12.78
C HIS A 110 -13.89 7.09 -12.07
N VAL A 111 -13.85 7.27 -10.74
CA VAL A 111 -12.67 6.95 -9.94
C VAL A 111 -12.59 5.45 -9.74
N LYS A 112 -11.46 4.86 -10.11
CA LYS A 112 -11.10 3.47 -9.79
C LYS A 112 -10.14 3.45 -8.61
N ILE A 113 -10.45 2.66 -7.59
CA ILE A 113 -9.68 2.60 -6.36
C ILE A 113 -8.88 1.29 -6.33
N TRP A 114 -7.58 1.40 -6.11
CA TRP A 114 -6.67 0.26 -6.03
C TRP A 114 -6.02 0.24 -4.65
N VAL A 115 -6.24 -0.82 -3.92
CA VAL A 115 -5.82 -0.96 -2.52
C VAL A 115 -4.81 -2.08 -2.40
N ARG A 116 -3.66 -1.81 -1.76
CA ARG A 116 -2.71 -2.84 -1.35
C ARG A 116 -2.20 -2.54 0.05
N ARG A 117 -2.46 -3.42 0.99
CA ARG A 117 -2.00 -3.24 2.38
C ARG A 117 -1.56 -4.54 3.04
N ALA A 118 -0.63 -4.40 3.97
CA ALA A 118 -0.18 -5.43 4.90
C ALA A 118 0.09 -4.79 6.27
N GLY A 119 0.09 -5.58 7.32
CA GLY A 119 0.36 -5.12 8.69
C GLY A 119 -0.66 -5.63 9.70
N PRO A 120 -0.66 -5.13 10.94
CA PRO A 120 -1.62 -5.55 11.97
C PRO A 120 -3.06 -5.36 11.50
N ASN A 121 -3.89 -6.38 11.73
CA ASN A 121 -5.33 -6.39 11.39
C ASN A 121 -5.64 -6.10 9.91
N PHE A 122 -4.70 -6.43 8.98
CA PHE A 122 -4.92 -6.16 7.55
C PHE A 122 -6.08 -6.96 6.97
N GLN A 123 -6.30 -8.21 7.40
CA GLN A 123 -7.39 -9.06 6.94
C GLN A 123 -8.74 -8.38 7.22
N GLU A 124 -8.96 -7.95 8.47
CA GLU A 124 -10.17 -7.22 8.84
C GLU A 124 -10.31 -5.91 8.04
N GLY A 125 -9.21 -5.17 7.86
CA GLY A 125 -9.22 -3.93 7.08
C GLY A 125 -9.58 -4.16 5.62
N LEU A 126 -8.98 -5.17 4.96
CA LEU A 126 -9.28 -5.51 3.57
C LEU A 126 -10.70 -6.07 3.39
N ALA A 127 -11.19 -6.88 4.35
CA ALA A 127 -12.57 -7.37 4.34
C ALA A 127 -13.58 -6.21 4.44
N LYS A 128 -13.33 -5.24 5.33
CA LYS A 128 -14.15 -4.01 5.41
C LYS A 128 -14.15 -3.21 4.09
N MET A 129 -12.99 -3.14 3.42
CA MET A 129 -12.88 -2.47 2.12
C MET A 129 -13.65 -3.21 1.03
N ARG A 130 -13.67 -4.54 1.06
CA ARG A 130 -14.49 -5.38 0.17
C ARG A 130 -15.99 -5.10 0.39
N ALA A 131 -16.44 -5.12 1.63
CA ALA A 131 -17.83 -4.78 1.97
C ALA A 131 -18.20 -3.37 1.48
N CYS A 132 -17.30 -2.39 1.63
CA CYS A 132 -17.51 -1.03 1.09
C CYS A 132 -17.67 -1.02 -0.44
N SER A 133 -16.87 -1.81 -1.17
CA SER A 133 -17.01 -1.96 -2.62
C SER A 133 -18.39 -2.51 -3.00
N ASP A 134 -18.82 -3.57 -2.31
CA ASP A 134 -20.11 -4.24 -2.57
C ASP A 134 -21.30 -3.31 -2.24
N GLU A 135 -21.23 -2.60 -1.13
CA GLU A 135 -22.30 -1.70 -0.68
C GLU A 135 -22.43 -0.43 -1.55
N THR A 136 -21.30 0.13 -1.97
CA THR A 136 -21.29 1.38 -2.74
C THR A 136 -21.39 1.17 -4.24
N GLY A 137 -21.00 -0.02 -4.73
CA GLY A 137 -20.87 -0.31 -6.16
C GLY A 137 -19.68 0.42 -6.82
N LEU A 138 -18.72 0.91 -6.05
CA LEU A 138 -17.48 1.49 -6.57
C LEU A 138 -16.51 0.40 -7.04
N ASP A 139 -15.75 0.67 -8.10
CA ASP A 139 -14.68 -0.23 -8.59
C ASP A 139 -13.47 -0.13 -7.64
N ILE A 140 -13.44 -1.01 -6.64
CA ILE A 140 -12.35 -1.11 -5.66
C ILE A 140 -11.65 -2.47 -5.80
N ARG A 141 -10.41 -2.45 -6.24
CA ARG A 141 -9.54 -3.62 -6.36
C ARG A 141 -8.67 -3.76 -5.13
N ILE A 142 -8.62 -4.95 -4.53
CA ILE A 142 -8.07 -5.15 -3.19
C ILE A 142 -7.03 -6.25 -3.21
N TYR A 143 -5.82 -5.92 -2.74
CA TYR A 143 -4.65 -6.79 -2.69
C TYR A 143 -4.03 -6.80 -1.30
N GLY A 144 -3.54 -7.96 -0.89
CA GLY A 144 -2.90 -8.20 0.40
C GLY A 144 -1.37 -8.27 0.34
N PRO A 145 -0.73 -8.80 1.40
CA PRO A 145 0.72 -8.89 1.52
C PRO A 145 1.40 -9.79 0.49
N GLU A 146 0.68 -10.72 -0.12
CA GLU A 146 1.16 -11.63 -1.16
C GLU A 146 1.45 -10.89 -2.48
N THR A 147 0.85 -9.72 -2.68
CA THR A 147 1.08 -8.86 -3.83
C THR A 147 2.21 -7.88 -3.54
N HIS A 148 3.16 -7.74 -4.47
CA HIS A 148 4.27 -6.80 -4.33
C HIS A 148 3.75 -5.37 -4.08
N ILE A 149 4.50 -4.60 -3.28
CA ILE A 149 4.08 -3.26 -2.81
C ILE A 149 3.65 -2.32 -3.94
N THR A 150 4.34 -2.32 -5.07
CA THR A 150 4.07 -1.44 -6.21
C THR A 150 3.25 -2.09 -7.33
N ALA A 151 2.88 -3.37 -7.21
CA ALA A 151 2.18 -4.09 -8.28
C ALA A 151 0.86 -3.43 -8.69
N ILE A 152 0.16 -2.78 -7.75
CA ILE A 152 -1.09 -2.06 -8.07
C ILE A 152 -0.88 -0.86 -9.01
N VAL A 153 0.35 -0.33 -9.14
CA VAL A 153 0.62 0.80 -10.06
C VAL A 153 0.48 0.37 -11.52
N PRO A 154 1.27 -0.59 -12.05
CA PRO A 154 1.10 -1.05 -13.42
C PRO A 154 -0.28 -1.68 -13.67
N LEU A 155 -0.90 -2.33 -12.69
CA LEU A 155 -2.27 -2.84 -12.80
C LEU A 155 -3.27 -1.71 -13.03
N ALA A 156 -3.21 -0.66 -12.22
CA ALA A 156 -4.11 0.50 -12.32
C ALA A 156 -3.93 1.27 -13.63
N LEU A 157 -2.73 1.27 -14.18
CA LEU A 157 -2.38 1.90 -15.45
C LEU A 157 -2.70 1.03 -16.68
N GLY A 158 -3.16 -0.21 -16.47
CA GLY A 158 -3.43 -1.15 -17.57
C GLY A 158 -2.18 -1.70 -18.25
N LEU A 159 -1.02 -1.64 -17.59
CA LEU A 159 0.28 -2.11 -18.08
C LEU A 159 0.60 -3.55 -17.64
N ALA A 160 -0.18 -4.10 -16.71
CA ALA A 160 -0.09 -5.47 -16.23
C ALA A 160 -1.46 -6.16 -16.28
N ASN A 161 -1.45 -7.48 -16.43
CA ASN A 161 -2.70 -8.23 -16.51
C ASN A 161 -3.24 -8.53 -15.09
N ILE A 162 -4.48 -8.17 -14.85
CA ILE A 162 -5.17 -8.39 -13.56
C ILE A 162 -5.22 -9.87 -13.20
N THR A 163 -5.32 -10.77 -14.18
CA THR A 163 -5.40 -12.22 -13.93
C THR A 163 -4.13 -12.81 -13.33
N ASP A 164 -2.99 -12.13 -13.48
CA ASP A 164 -1.72 -12.58 -12.93
C ASP A 164 -1.58 -12.24 -11.43
N PHE A 165 -2.48 -11.42 -10.91
CA PHE A 165 -2.48 -10.95 -9.52
C PHE A 165 -3.86 -11.21 -8.90
N PRO A 166 -4.03 -12.31 -8.16
CA PRO A 166 -5.30 -12.59 -7.49
C PRO A 166 -5.59 -11.53 -6.43
N GLU A 167 -6.83 -11.05 -6.42
CA GLU A 167 -7.31 -10.16 -5.38
C GLU A 167 -7.36 -10.87 -4.02
N PHE A 168 -7.33 -10.08 -2.96
CA PHE A 168 -7.49 -10.57 -1.59
C PHE A 168 -8.81 -11.32 -1.44
N ASP A 169 -8.72 -12.51 -0.87
CA ASP A 169 -9.84 -13.40 -0.58
C ASP A 169 -9.81 -13.76 0.91
N ASP A 170 -10.85 -13.37 1.62
CA ASP A 170 -10.96 -13.56 3.07
C ASP A 170 -11.03 -15.05 3.44
N ASP A 171 -11.69 -15.86 2.62
CA ASP A 171 -11.86 -17.31 2.86
C ASP A 171 -10.52 -18.04 2.86
N ARG A 172 -9.55 -17.64 2.04
CA ARG A 172 -8.22 -18.25 1.98
C ARG A 172 -7.35 -17.95 3.21
N HIS A 173 -7.68 -16.92 3.97
CA HIS A 173 -6.90 -16.49 5.14
C HIS A 173 -7.49 -17.03 6.46
N SER A 174 -8.75 -17.47 6.47
CA SER A 174 -9.42 -18.06 7.65
C SER A 174 -8.91 -19.49 7.97
N GLU A 175 -8.30 -20.18 7.01
CA GLU A 175 -7.86 -21.59 7.17
C GLU A 175 -6.45 -21.77 7.77
N ARG A 176 -5.73 -20.72 8.15
CA ARG A 176 -4.45 -20.89 8.87
C ARG A 176 -4.69 -21.16 10.35
N PRO A 177 -4.52 -22.41 10.83
CA PRO A 177 -4.69 -22.70 12.25
C PRO A 177 -3.65 -21.90 13.05
N SER A 178 -4.13 -21.09 13.97
CA SER A 178 -3.31 -20.47 15.02
C SER A 178 -2.56 -21.57 15.77
N LYS A 179 -1.26 -21.70 15.54
CA LYS A 179 -0.39 -22.53 16.40
C LYS A 179 -0.25 -21.85 17.76
N ARG A 180 -1.29 -21.89 18.56
CA ARG A 180 -1.17 -21.72 20.00
C ARG A 180 -0.58 -23.01 20.56
N GLY A 181 0.72 -23.04 20.76
CA GLY A 181 1.39 -24.04 21.55
C GLY A 181 0.80 -24.06 22.96
N LYS A 182 0.11 -25.14 23.31
CA LYS A 182 -0.15 -25.50 24.70
C LYS A 182 1.16 -25.99 25.27
N THR A 183 1.83 -25.20 26.09
CA THR A 183 2.85 -25.69 27.03
C THR A 183 2.14 -26.44 28.15
N SER A 184 2.23 -27.75 28.15
CA SER A 184 2.01 -28.56 29.33
C SER A 184 3.33 -28.63 30.08
N THR A 185 3.33 -28.13 31.32
CA THR A 185 4.33 -28.35 32.34
C THR A 185 4.50 -29.80 32.67
N THR A 186 5.70 -30.34 32.59
CA THR A 186 6.21 -31.38 33.47
C THR A 186 7.69 -31.09 33.72
N THR A 187 8.01 -31.02 35.01
CA THR A 187 9.31 -30.94 35.65
C THR A 187 10.13 -32.20 35.39
N ASP A 188 11.43 -32.06 35.08
CA ASP A 188 12.57 -32.60 35.78
C ASP A 188 13.88 -32.45 34.97
N GLY A 189 14.84 -31.82 35.60
CA GLY A 189 16.22 -32.25 35.84
C GLY A 189 17.25 -32.19 34.72
N ASN A 190 18.27 -31.38 35.03
CA ASN A 190 19.71 -31.47 34.73
C ASN A 190 20.29 -30.86 33.43
N ASP A 191 21.06 -29.81 33.70
CA ASP A 191 22.42 -29.44 33.26
C ASP A 191 22.90 -29.95 31.88
N ASP A 192 23.19 -29.00 30.97
CA ASP A 192 24.57 -28.77 30.54
C ASP A 192 24.66 -27.55 29.59
N ASP A 193 25.69 -26.78 29.87
CA ASP A 193 26.28 -25.63 29.24
C ASP A 193 26.59 -25.88 27.75
N ASP A 194 26.06 -25.11 26.79
CA ASP A 194 26.75 -24.87 25.52
C ASP A 194 26.45 -23.46 24.94
N ASN A 195 27.37 -22.60 25.23
CA ASN A 195 27.49 -21.22 24.81
C ASN A 195 27.85 -21.15 23.33
N ARG A 196 26.88 -21.12 22.41
CA ARG A 196 27.13 -20.85 20.99
C ARG A 196 26.57 -19.49 20.58
N LYS A 197 27.48 -18.50 20.56
CA LYS A 197 27.24 -17.23 19.88
C LYS A 197 26.94 -17.46 18.40
N PRO A 198 25.95 -16.75 17.80
CA PRO A 198 25.72 -16.80 16.36
C PRO A 198 26.91 -16.17 15.62
N LYS A 199 27.43 -16.89 14.63
CA LYS A 199 28.47 -16.41 13.72
C LYS A 199 27.92 -15.27 12.87
N ALA A 200 28.62 -14.15 12.88
CA ALA A 200 28.38 -13.04 11.96
C ALA A 200 28.61 -13.52 10.51
N VAL A 201 27.64 -13.24 9.64
CA VAL A 201 27.77 -13.44 8.20
C VAL A 201 28.54 -12.24 7.63
N GLU A 202 29.74 -12.49 7.17
CA GLU A 202 30.62 -11.51 6.54
C GLU A 202 30.09 -11.23 5.12
N LEU A 203 29.53 -10.03 4.90
CA LEU A 203 29.14 -9.56 3.58
C LEU A 203 30.37 -9.10 2.81
N LYS A 204 30.71 -9.78 1.73
CA LYS A 204 31.75 -9.33 0.80
C LYS A 204 31.29 -8.07 0.07
N PRO A 205 32.14 -7.04 -0.07
CA PRO A 205 31.79 -5.87 -0.86
C PRO A 205 31.69 -6.21 -2.35
N LEU A 206 30.62 -5.75 -3.00
CA LEU A 206 30.51 -5.72 -4.46
C LEU A 206 31.53 -4.70 -4.99
N VAL A 207 32.54 -5.20 -5.69
CA VAL A 207 33.46 -4.34 -6.45
C VAL A 207 32.74 -3.94 -7.72
N ALA A 208 32.51 -2.66 -7.90
CA ALA A 208 32.02 -2.08 -9.14
C ALA A 208 33.22 -1.95 -10.10
N ASP A 209 33.23 -2.77 -11.13
CA ASP A 209 34.15 -2.59 -12.25
C ASP A 209 33.64 -1.42 -13.12
N HIS A 210 34.21 -0.25 -12.89
CA HIS A 210 34.20 0.86 -13.82
C HIS A 210 35.56 0.91 -14.49
N GLU A 211 35.72 0.28 -15.61
CA GLU A 211 36.77 0.64 -16.54
C GLU A 211 36.21 1.41 -17.72
N ALA A 212 36.77 2.59 -17.80
CA ALA A 212 36.57 3.61 -18.83
C ALA A 212 36.90 3.10 -20.21
N ASN A 213 36.15 3.56 -21.20
CA ASN A 213 36.70 3.71 -22.58
C ASN A 213 36.45 5.11 -23.10
N HIS A 214 37.42 5.96 -22.83
CA HIS A 214 37.62 7.23 -23.56
C HIS A 214 38.56 6.94 -24.74
N GLN A 215 38.04 6.98 -25.93
CA GLN A 215 38.83 7.33 -27.10
C GLN A 215 38.10 8.42 -27.86
N ILE A 216 38.73 9.59 -27.79
CA ILE A 216 38.50 10.75 -28.65
C ILE A 216 39.47 10.58 -29.80
N GLU A 217 38.98 10.57 -31.01
CA GLU A 217 39.75 10.90 -32.19
C GLU A 217 39.07 12.01 -33.01
N ASN A 218 39.77 13.09 -33.16
CA ASN A 218 39.85 14.17 -34.18
C ASN A 218 38.61 14.49 -35.01
#